data_ab64adbbb4bcc6922ad1ad78d81317a8
#
_entry.id   ab64adbbb4bcc6922ad1ad78d81317a8
#
_cell.length_a   1.000
_cell.length_b   1.000
_cell.length_c   1.000
_cell.angle_alpha   90.00
_cell.angle_beta   90.00
_cell.angle_gamma   90.00
#
_symmetry.space_group_name_H-M   'P 1'
#
loop_
_entity.id
_entity.type
_entity.pdbx_description
1 polymer ?
#
loop_
_entity_poly.entity_id
_entity_poly.type
_entity_poly.pdbx_seq_one_letter_code
_entity_poly.pdbx_strand_id
1 'polypeptide(L)'
;IGAEYMHISDPVEKKWFRERMEKKENQLHFTSSGKKSILNKLIQAESFEKFLAVKFVGTKRFGIDGGESLIPSLEQIIKRGGQLGVKEVKIGMPHRGRLNVLANLLQKSYKRIFNEFVGDYSSAKDSTGDVKYHLGASSNREFDGNLVHISLTDNPSHLEAVNPVVLGQTRAKQFFHKDIKRQKVIPVLIHGDAAFAGQGVVAECFAMSGLKGHNTGGTIHIIVNNQIGFTTSPRFARSSPYPSDIAKMVEAPILHVNADDPEAVVHCARIATEFRQKFNRDVVIDMICYRRFGHNEGDEPSFTQPMMYEKIRQHPTTLN
;
A
#
# COMPACT_ATOMS: atom_id res chain seq x y z
N ILE A 1 0.62 -3.60 -17.47
CA ILE A 1 1.72 -3.75 -16.49
C ILE A 1 3.01 -3.44 -17.20
N GLY A 2 3.81 -2.50 -16.65
CA GLY A 2 5.20 -2.28 -16.98
C GLY A 2 6.10 -2.93 -15.93
N ALA A 3 7.32 -3.31 -16.29
CA ALA A 3 8.26 -3.92 -15.35
C ALA A 3 9.68 -3.42 -15.60
N GLU A 4 10.36 -3.02 -14.52
CA GLU A 4 11.76 -2.65 -14.56
C GLU A 4 12.58 -3.66 -13.73
N TYR A 5 13.42 -4.43 -14.40
CA TYR A 5 14.27 -5.47 -13.78
C TYR A 5 15.65 -5.59 -14.46
N MET A 6 15.90 -4.79 -15.49
CA MET A 6 17.17 -4.89 -16.23
C MET A 6 18.38 -4.41 -15.41
N HIS A 7 18.14 -3.56 -14.40
CA HIS A 7 19.13 -3.07 -13.45
C HIS A 7 19.55 -4.11 -12.39
N ILE A 8 18.84 -5.24 -12.27
CA ILE A 8 19.21 -6.33 -11.36
C ILE A 8 20.48 -7.01 -11.91
N SER A 9 21.52 -7.13 -11.09
CA SER A 9 22.77 -7.77 -11.47
C SER A 9 22.72 -9.29 -11.34
N ASP A 10 22.00 -9.83 -10.34
CA ASP A 10 21.85 -11.27 -10.15
C ASP A 10 21.09 -11.92 -11.31
N PRO A 11 21.73 -12.85 -12.06
CA PRO A 11 21.12 -13.46 -13.24
C PRO A 11 19.94 -14.39 -12.89
N VAL A 12 19.90 -14.96 -11.69
CA VAL A 12 18.83 -15.86 -11.25
C VAL A 12 17.57 -15.06 -10.93
N GLU A 13 17.70 -13.95 -10.20
CA GLU A 13 16.61 -13.02 -9.91
C GLU A 13 16.06 -12.41 -11.21
N LYS A 14 16.95 -11.89 -12.07
CA LYS A 14 16.59 -11.32 -13.38
C LYS A 14 15.85 -12.30 -14.27
N LYS A 15 16.35 -13.54 -14.38
CA LYS A 15 15.73 -14.60 -15.17
C LYS A 15 14.35 -14.95 -14.63
N TRP A 16 14.21 -15.11 -13.32
CA TRP A 16 12.93 -15.43 -12.69
C TRP A 16 11.89 -14.34 -12.96
N PHE A 17 12.29 -13.08 -12.81
CA PHE A 17 11.39 -11.94 -13.01
C PHE A 17 10.93 -11.85 -14.47
N ARG A 18 11.87 -11.96 -15.41
CA ARG A 18 11.58 -12.00 -16.84
C ARG A 18 10.61 -13.14 -17.19
N GLU A 19 10.89 -14.35 -16.73
CA GLU A 19 10.01 -15.49 -16.98
C GLU A 19 8.61 -15.28 -16.40
N ARG A 20 8.54 -14.63 -15.24
CA ARG A 20 7.27 -14.35 -14.58
C ARG A 20 6.44 -13.32 -15.32
N MET A 21 7.07 -12.37 -16.00
CA MET A 21 6.40 -11.31 -16.75
C MET A 21 6.06 -11.71 -18.19
N GLU A 22 6.93 -12.47 -18.85
CA GLU A 22 6.85 -12.69 -20.30
C GLU A 22 6.22 -14.03 -20.72
N LYS A 23 6.26 -15.06 -19.85
CA LYS A 23 5.70 -16.37 -20.20
C LYS A 23 4.18 -16.34 -20.25
N LYS A 24 3.60 -16.87 -21.33
CA LYS A 24 2.13 -16.98 -21.51
C LYS A 24 1.42 -17.73 -20.38
N GLU A 25 2.08 -18.74 -19.79
CA GLU A 25 1.58 -19.51 -18.65
C GLU A 25 1.37 -18.68 -17.38
N ASN A 26 2.03 -17.53 -17.29
CA ASN A 26 1.93 -16.59 -16.19
C ASN A 26 0.95 -15.43 -16.46
N GLN A 27 0.23 -15.47 -17.58
CA GLN A 27 -0.78 -14.49 -17.89
C GLN A 27 -1.93 -14.51 -16.88
N LEU A 28 -2.54 -13.37 -16.75
CA LEU A 28 -3.61 -13.09 -15.80
C LEU A 28 -4.86 -13.93 -16.10
N HIS A 29 -5.17 -14.90 -15.26
CA HIS A 29 -6.41 -15.63 -15.31
C HIS A 29 -7.06 -15.66 -13.93
N PHE A 30 -8.11 -14.89 -13.76
CA PHE A 30 -8.95 -14.93 -12.57
C PHE A 30 -10.21 -15.75 -12.85
N THR A 31 -10.58 -16.61 -11.90
CA THR A 31 -11.90 -17.25 -11.90
C THR A 31 -13.00 -16.21 -11.71
N SER A 32 -14.23 -16.53 -12.13
CA SER A 32 -15.37 -15.66 -11.87
C SER A 32 -15.53 -15.30 -10.40
N SER A 33 -15.26 -16.23 -9.48
CA SER A 33 -15.25 -15.96 -8.04
C SER A 33 -14.17 -14.98 -7.64
N GLY A 34 -12.96 -15.10 -8.20
CA GLY A 34 -11.86 -14.16 -7.97
C GLY A 34 -12.20 -12.75 -8.43
N LYS A 35 -12.75 -12.60 -9.63
CA LYS A 35 -13.20 -11.30 -10.16
C LYS A 35 -14.30 -10.66 -9.30
N LYS A 36 -15.29 -11.45 -8.86
CA LYS A 36 -16.34 -11.00 -7.94
C LYS A 36 -15.76 -10.56 -6.58
N SER A 37 -14.75 -11.25 -6.08
CA SER A 37 -14.08 -10.86 -4.84
C SER A 37 -13.37 -9.51 -4.98
N ILE A 38 -12.64 -9.29 -6.08
CA ILE A 38 -11.98 -8.02 -6.39
C ILE A 38 -13.02 -6.90 -6.48
N LEU A 39 -14.07 -7.08 -7.29
CA LEU A 39 -15.14 -6.10 -7.44
C LEU A 39 -15.80 -5.76 -6.11
N ASN A 40 -16.10 -6.76 -5.28
CA ASN A 40 -16.68 -6.53 -3.96
C ASN A 40 -15.79 -5.65 -3.08
N LYS A 41 -14.47 -5.82 -3.14
CA LYS A 41 -13.52 -4.97 -2.39
C LYS A 41 -13.46 -3.54 -2.92
N LEU A 42 -13.54 -3.35 -4.21
CA LEU A 42 -13.62 -2.01 -4.80
C LEU A 42 -14.90 -1.30 -4.38
N ILE A 43 -16.04 -1.98 -4.45
CA ILE A 43 -17.34 -1.45 -4.02
C ILE A 43 -17.31 -1.09 -2.52
N GLN A 44 -16.75 -1.97 -1.67
CA GLN A 44 -16.60 -1.69 -0.24
C GLN A 44 -15.75 -0.45 0.01
N ALA A 45 -14.62 -0.32 -0.70
CA ALA A 45 -13.71 0.81 -0.56
C ALA A 45 -14.38 2.12 -0.98
N GLU A 46 -14.99 2.17 -2.14
CA GLU A 46 -15.65 3.37 -2.66
C GLU A 46 -16.90 3.76 -1.84
N SER A 47 -17.72 2.76 -1.48
CA SER A 47 -18.93 3.02 -0.67
C SER A 47 -18.60 3.57 0.71
N PHE A 48 -17.51 3.10 1.32
CA PHE A 48 -17.05 3.62 2.61
C PHE A 48 -16.63 5.09 2.51
N GLU A 49 -15.84 5.46 1.49
CA GLU A 49 -15.43 6.85 1.27
C GLU A 49 -16.64 7.76 0.98
N LYS A 50 -17.56 7.31 0.11
CA LYS A 50 -18.81 8.04 -0.19
C LYS A 50 -19.66 8.26 1.06
N PHE A 51 -19.81 7.23 1.90
CA PHE A 51 -20.54 7.36 3.16
C PHE A 51 -19.90 8.40 4.07
N LEU A 52 -18.57 8.34 4.26
CA LEU A 52 -17.86 9.32 5.08
C LEU A 52 -17.99 10.75 4.51
N ALA A 53 -17.96 10.89 3.19
CA ALA A 53 -18.09 12.19 2.53
C ALA A 53 -19.44 12.86 2.82
N VAL A 54 -20.52 12.07 2.84
CA VAL A 54 -21.88 12.57 3.12
C VAL A 54 -22.10 12.80 4.62
N LYS A 55 -21.60 11.88 5.46
CA LYS A 55 -21.91 11.91 6.90
C LYS A 55 -21.02 12.88 7.67
N PHE A 56 -19.77 13.05 7.27
CA PHE A 56 -18.74 13.83 7.97
C PHE A 56 -18.15 14.91 7.07
N VAL A 57 -19.01 15.78 6.55
CA VAL A 57 -18.65 16.88 5.66
C VAL A 57 -17.59 17.77 6.30
N GLY A 58 -16.54 18.13 5.55
CA GLY A 58 -15.48 19.04 6.00
C GLY A 58 -14.51 18.46 7.03
N THR A 59 -14.75 17.24 7.53
CA THR A 59 -13.83 16.59 8.47
C THR A 59 -12.68 15.91 7.69
N LYS A 60 -11.42 16.19 8.06
CA LYS A 60 -10.27 15.55 7.45
C LYS A 60 -10.30 14.04 7.62
N ARG A 61 -10.20 13.31 6.50
CA ARG A 61 -10.19 11.84 6.46
C ARG A 61 -9.16 11.27 5.47
N PHE A 62 -8.67 12.07 4.52
CA PHE A 62 -7.69 11.68 3.51
C PHE A 62 -8.09 10.39 2.75
N GLY A 63 -9.19 10.46 2.02
CA GLY A 63 -9.75 9.32 1.28
C GLY A 63 -8.82 8.73 0.24
N ILE A 64 -9.06 7.45 -0.10
CA ILE A 64 -8.30 6.73 -1.13
C ILE A 64 -8.92 6.89 -2.53
N ASP A 65 -9.98 7.66 -2.66
CA ASP A 65 -10.73 7.81 -3.91
C ASP A 65 -9.83 8.01 -5.12
N GLY A 66 -9.95 7.13 -6.12
CA GLY A 66 -9.09 7.05 -7.29
C GLY A 66 -7.94 6.03 -7.15
N GLY A 67 -7.79 5.39 -6.00
CA GLY A 67 -6.78 4.36 -5.73
C GLY A 67 -7.35 3.15 -4.98
N GLU A 68 -8.63 2.85 -5.14
CA GLU A 68 -9.38 1.79 -4.44
C GLU A 68 -8.74 0.40 -4.62
N SER A 69 -8.03 0.17 -5.73
CA SER A 69 -7.31 -1.07 -6.03
C SER A 69 -6.22 -1.41 -4.99
N LEU A 70 -5.83 -0.46 -4.13
CA LEU A 70 -4.98 -0.71 -2.97
C LEU A 70 -5.58 -1.80 -2.06
N ILE A 71 -6.90 -1.79 -1.84
CA ILE A 71 -7.55 -2.72 -0.90
C ILE A 71 -7.46 -4.18 -1.38
N PRO A 72 -7.89 -4.55 -2.60
CA PRO A 72 -7.71 -5.91 -3.07
C PRO A 72 -6.24 -6.31 -3.27
N SER A 73 -5.33 -5.38 -3.55
CA SER A 73 -3.89 -5.68 -3.63
C SER A 73 -3.31 -6.11 -2.29
N LEU A 74 -3.65 -5.41 -1.21
CA LEU A 74 -3.23 -5.77 0.14
C LEU A 74 -3.82 -7.12 0.58
N GLU A 75 -5.09 -7.40 0.27
CA GLU A 75 -5.66 -8.73 0.51
C GLU A 75 -4.90 -9.83 -0.22
N GLN A 76 -4.51 -9.58 -1.47
CA GLN A 76 -3.73 -10.55 -2.26
C GLN A 76 -2.36 -10.80 -1.65
N ILE A 77 -1.66 -9.78 -1.14
CA ILE A 77 -0.38 -9.94 -0.44
C ILE A 77 -0.56 -10.84 0.77
N ILE A 78 -1.60 -10.62 1.58
CA ILE A 78 -1.87 -11.41 2.79
C ILE A 78 -2.23 -12.85 2.41
N LYS A 79 -3.14 -13.03 1.45
CA LYS A 79 -3.57 -14.34 0.95
C LYS A 79 -2.39 -15.13 0.39
N ARG A 80 -1.63 -14.55 -0.54
CA ARG A 80 -0.48 -15.22 -1.15
C ARG A 80 0.65 -15.45 -0.15
N GLY A 81 0.89 -14.48 0.72
CA GLY A 81 1.84 -14.62 1.83
C GLY A 81 1.51 -15.82 2.72
N GLY A 82 0.25 -15.94 3.15
CA GLY A 82 -0.22 -17.07 3.96
C GLY A 82 0.01 -18.43 3.28
N GLN A 83 -0.27 -18.53 1.97
CA GLN A 83 0.03 -19.73 1.18
C GLN A 83 1.53 -20.04 1.11
N LEU A 84 2.39 -19.02 1.22
CA LEU A 84 3.85 -19.13 1.22
C LEU A 84 4.46 -19.19 2.64
N GLY A 85 3.64 -19.38 3.67
CA GLY A 85 4.08 -19.58 5.04
C GLY A 85 4.22 -18.34 5.90
N VAL A 86 3.81 -17.17 5.41
CA VAL A 86 3.73 -15.93 6.21
C VAL A 86 2.73 -16.10 7.33
N LYS A 87 3.09 -15.69 8.53
CA LYS A 87 2.26 -15.74 9.74
C LYS A 87 1.88 -14.34 10.24
N GLU A 88 2.71 -13.35 9.95
CA GLU A 88 2.46 -11.97 10.37
C GLU A 88 2.88 -10.98 9.29
N VAL A 89 2.04 -9.95 9.05
CA VAL A 89 2.32 -8.83 8.16
C VAL A 89 2.29 -7.55 8.98
N LYS A 90 3.40 -6.81 8.95
CA LYS A 90 3.51 -5.47 9.54
C LYS A 90 3.33 -4.42 8.47
N ILE A 91 2.35 -3.53 8.64
CA ILE A 91 2.02 -2.51 7.66
C ILE A 91 2.38 -1.12 8.19
N GLY A 92 3.09 -0.36 7.37
CA GLY A 92 3.29 1.09 7.55
C GLY A 92 2.66 1.84 6.39
N MET A 93 2.00 2.95 6.68
CA MET A 93 1.38 3.77 5.64
C MET A 93 1.18 5.22 6.09
N PRO A 94 1.09 6.18 5.14
CA PRO A 94 0.69 7.55 5.44
C PRO A 94 -0.81 7.63 5.78
N HIS A 95 -1.32 8.85 5.92
CA HIS A 95 -2.71 9.13 6.23
C HIS A 95 -3.70 8.74 5.10
N ARG A 96 -3.30 8.87 3.81
CA ARG A 96 -4.21 8.63 2.68
C ARG A 96 -4.61 7.16 2.57
N GLY A 97 -5.94 6.94 2.56
CA GLY A 97 -6.53 5.60 2.52
C GLY A 97 -6.47 4.84 3.84
N ARG A 98 -5.92 5.42 4.91
CA ARG A 98 -5.72 4.73 6.18
C ARG A 98 -7.03 4.27 6.82
N LEU A 99 -8.07 5.11 6.81
CA LEU A 99 -9.38 4.72 7.34
C LEU A 99 -9.99 3.56 6.56
N ASN A 100 -9.78 3.54 5.25
CA ASN A 100 -10.24 2.45 4.39
C ASN A 100 -9.50 1.15 4.68
N VAL A 101 -8.18 1.20 4.87
CA VAL A 101 -7.37 0.04 5.29
C VAL A 101 -7.81 -0.46 6.66
N LEU A 102 -8.06 0.43 7.64
CA LEU A 102 -8.58 0.06 8.96
C LEU A 102 -9.93 -0.67 8.85
N ALA A 103 -10.86 -0.14 8.03
CA ALA A 103 -12.19 -0.70 7.88
C ALA A 103 -12.19 -2.00 7.05
N ASN A 104 -11.68 -1.94 5.82
CA ASN A 104 -11.89 -2.97 4.80
C ASN A 104 -10.79 -4.05 4.75
N LEU A 105 -9.60 -3.77 5.30
CA LEU A 105 -8.52 -4.76 5.41
C LEU A 105 -8.43 -5.32 6.85
N LEU A 106 -8.27 -4.45 7.85
CA LEU A 106 -8.15 -4.86 9.25
C LEU A 106 -9.48 -5.18 9.94
N GLN A 107 -10.59 -4.89 9.30
CA GLN A 107 -11.94 -5.15 9.82
C GLN A 107 -12.25 -4.44 11.16
N LYS A 108 -11.65 -3.25 11.37
CA LYS A 108 -12.03 -2.39 12.48
C LYS A 108 -13.50 -2.02 12.34
N SER A 109 -14.30 -2.19 13.41
CA SER A 109 -15.75 -1.97 13.30
C SER A 109 -16.07 -0.54 12.91
N TYR A 110 -17.04 -0.37 12.01
CA TYR A 110 -17.52 0.96 11.59
C TYR A 110 -18.00 1.80 12.78
N LYS A 111 -18.68 1.18 13.76
CA LYS A 111 -19.10 1.86 14.97
C LYS A 111 -17.92 2.53 15.68
N ARG A 112 -16.80 1.83 15.82
CA ARG A 112 -15.60 2.39 16.46
C ARG A 112 -15.02 3.55 15.65
N ILE A 113 -14.93 3.39 14.32
CA ILE A 113 -14.45 4.45 13.42
C ILE A 113 -15.36 5.68 13.50
N PHE A 114 -16.68 5.49 13.47
CA PHE A 114 -17.62 6.62 13.52
C PHE A 114 -17.63 7.34 14.87
N ASN A 115 -17.45 6.62 15.98
CA ASN A 115 -17.29 7.23 17.31
C ASN A 115 -16.03 8.13 17.35
N GLU A 116 -14.95 7.72 16.70
CA GLU A 116 -13.72 8.53 16.58
C GLU A 116 -13.97 9.83 15.77
N PHE A 117 -14.94 9.84 14.84
CA PHE A 117 -15.35 11.06 14.13
C PHE A 117 -16.17 12.01 15.01
N VAL A 118 -17.01 11.48 15.88
CA VAL A 118 -17.87 12.27 16.76
C VAL A 118 -17.11 12.77 18.00
N GLY A 119 -15.90 12.24 18.25
CA GLY A 119 -15.10 12.58 19.44
C GLY A 119 -15.59 11.89 20.71
N ASP A 120 -16.41 10.85 20.58
CA ASP A 120 -16.85 10.02 21.69
C ASP A 120 -15.84 8.91 21.98
N TYR A 121 -14.92 9.20 22.87
CA TYR A 121 -13.89 8.25 23.36
C TYR A 121 -14.33 7.51 24.64
N SER A 122 -15.56 7.71 25.10
CA SER A 122 -16.06 7.17 26.38
C SER A 122 -16.07 5.65 26.47
N SER A 123 -16.09 4.96 25.32
CA SER A 123 -16.09 3.49 25.24
C SER A 123 -14.70 2.86 25.02
N ALA A 124 -13.66 3.68 24.87
CA ALA A 124 -12.31 3.19 24.56
C ALA A 124 -11.38 3.36 25.78
N LYS A 125 -11.18 2.28 26.55
CA LYS A 125 -10.20 2.24 27.65
C LYS A 125 -8.77 2.60 27.22
N ASP A 126 -8.48 2.57 25.91
CA ASP A 126 -7.14 2.78 25.31
C ASP A 126 -7.15 3.96 24.33
N SER A 127 -7.95 5.00 24.53
CA SER A 127 -7.90 6.18 23.66
C SER A 127 -6.63 6.98 23.93
N THR A 128 -5.75 7.06 22.93
CA THR A 128 -4.51 7.83 23.00
C THR A 128 -4.73 9.34 22.82
N GLY A 129 -5.96 9.77 22.49
CA GLY A 129 -6.24 11.17 22.15
C GLY A 129 -5.68 11.63 20.80
N ASP A 130 -5.08 10.74 20.02
CA ASP A 130 -4.54 11.07 18.70
C ASP A 130 -5.63 11.12 17.62
N VAL A 131 -5.32 11.77 16.51
CA VAL A 131 -6.25 11.93 15.40
C VAL A 131 -6.51 10.58 14.70
N LYS A 132 -7.74 10.35 14.28
CA LYS A 132 -8.23 9.09 13.72
C LYS A 132 -7.41 8.52 12.56
N TYR A 133 -6.80 9.38 11.74
CA TYR A 133 -5.99 8.97 10.59
C TYR A 133 -4.50 8.72 10.93
N HIS A 134 -4.14 8.73 12.21
CA HIS A 134 -2.84 8.26 12.72
C HIS A 134 -2.95 6.91 13.42
N LEU A 135 -4.13 6.52 13.86
CA LEU A 135 -4.33 5.31 14.65
C LEU A 135 -3.99 4.04 13.88
N GLY A 136 -3.42 3.09 14.59
CA GLY A 136 -3.19 1.73 14.14
C GLY A 136 -4.29 0.77 14.59
N ALA A 137 -4.14 -0.47 14.17
CA ALA A 137 -4.95 -1.60 14.63
C ALA A 137 -4.27 -2.91 14.27
N SER A 138 -4.74 -4.01 14.88
CA SER A 138 -4.33 -5.35 14.47
C SER A 138 -5.54 -6.27 14.41
N SER A 139 -5.46 -7.27 13.54
CA SER A 139 -6.47 -8.31 13.41
C SER A 139 -5.88 -9.59 12.81
N ASN A 140 -6.63 -10.66 12.92
CA ASN A 140 -6.30 -11.91 12.24
C ASN A 140 -7.17 -12.04 10.99
N ARG A 141 -6.54 -12.42 9.87
CA ARG A 141 -7.24 -12.71 8.63
C ARG A 141 -6.95 -14.13 8.20
N GLU A 142 -7.97 -14.81 7.72
CA GLU A 142 -7.85 -16.19 7.23
C GLU A 142 -8.21 -16.24 5.75
N PHE A 143 -7.33 -16.84 4.97
CA PHE A 143 -7.53 -17.10 3.55
C PHE A 143 -7.09 -18.52 3.21
N ASP A 144 -7.98 -19.28 2.60
CA ASP A 144 -7.72 -20.67 2.18
C ASP A 144 -7.13 -21.53 3.32
N GLY A 145 -7.66 -21.39 4.55
CA GLY A 145 -7.17 -22.08 5.74
C GLY A 145 -5.87 -21.56 6.33
N ASN A 146 -5.30 -20.48 5.78
CA ASN A 146 -4.09 -19.86 6.30
C ASN A 146 -4.43 -18.63 7.15
N LEU A 147 -4.18 -18.71 8.45
CA LEU A 147 -4.32 -17.62 9.39
C LEU A 147 -3.07 -16.74 9.35
N VAL A 148 -3.26 -15.44 9.10
CA VAL A 148 -2.22 -14.44 9.09
C VAL A 148 -2.60 -13.28 10.02
N HIS A 149 -1.73 -12.96 10.97
CA HIS A 149 -1.88 -11.78 11.80
C HIS A 149 -1.44 -10.55 11.00
N ILE A 150 -2.26 -9.51 10.98
CA ILE A 150 -1.92 -8.24 10.34
C ILE A 150 -1.96 -7.11 11.35
N SER A 151 -1.02 -6.19 11.25
CA SER A 151 -1.00 -5.01 12.11
C SER A 151 -0.56 -3.78 11.34
N LEU A 152 -1.32 -2.71 11.48
CA LEU A 152 -1.02 -1.39 10.99
C LEU A 152 -0.42 -0.58 12.12
N THR A 153 0.82 -0.13 11.94
CA THR A 153 1.54 0.68 12.92
C THR A 153 0.98 2.10 12.98
N ASP A 154 0.79 2.64 14.19
CA ASP A 154 0.48 4.06 14.37
C ASP A 154 1.59 4.91 13.74
N ASN A 155 1.24 6.08 13.21
CA ASN A 155 2.23 6.99 12.65
C ASN A 155 1.89 8.46 12.92
N PRO A 156 2.89 9.35 12.99
CA PRO A 156 2.67 10.79 13.03
C PRO A 156 2.36 11.34 11.63
N SER A 157 2.10 12.64 11.54
CA SER A 157 1.95 13.35 10.25
C SER A 157 3.26 13.48 9.45
N HIS A 158 4.40 13.13 10.03
CA HIS A 158 5.70 13.14 9.36
C HIS A 158 5.76 12.01 8.34
N LEU A 159 5.69 12.37 7.07
CA LEU A 159 5.69 11.41 5.98
C LEU A 159 6.95 10.53 6.00
N GLU A 160 6.77 9.23 5.79
CA GLU A 160 7.79 8.18 5.73
C GLU A 160 8.50 7.88 7.08
N ALA A 161 8.26 8.65 8.14
CA ALA A 161 8.88 8.40 9.46
C ALA A 161 8.52 7.03 10.06
N VAL A 162 7.40 6.46 9.66
CA VAL A 162 6.96 5.12 10.10
C VAL A 162 7.77 3.98 9.47
N ASN A 163 8.45 4.21 8.34
CA ASN A 163 9.16 3.16 7.61
C ASN A 163 10.20 2.45 8.49
N PRO A 164 11.20 3.12 9.09
CA PRO A 164 12.18 2.45 9.94
C PRO A 164 11.53 1.82 11.18
N VAL A 165 10.44 2.38 11.69
CA VAL A 165 9.71 1.81 12.83
C VAL A 165 9.12 0.44 12.46
N VAL A 166 8.44 0.34 11.31
CA VAL A 166 7.89 -0.93 10.81
C VAL A 166 8.97 -1.96 10.53
N LEU A 167 10.09 -1.53 9.94
CA LEU A 167 11.23 -2.41 9.69
C LEU A 167 11.82 -2.94 11.01
N GLY A 168 11.99 -2.07 12.00
CA GLY A 168 12.46 -2.44 13.33
C GLY A 168 11.51 -3.40 14.05
N GLN A 169 10.19 -3.11 14.02
CA GLN A 169 9.16 -3.99 14.57
C GLN A 169 9.15 -5.36 13.88
N THR A 170 9.25 -5.39 12.54
CA THR A 170 9.35 -6.63 11.77
C THR A 170 10.56 -7.44 12.19
N ARG A 171 11.72 -6.80 12.30
CA ARG A 171 12.97 -7.45 12.70
C ARG A 171 12.90 -8.02 14.12
N ALA A 172 12.30 -7.27 15.06
CA ALA A 172 12.06 -7.75 16.42
C ALA A 172 11.13 -8.96 16.46
N LYS A 173 10.03 -8.93 15.72
CA LYS A 173 9.10 -10.05 15.60
C LYS A 173 9.75 -11.29 14.98
N GLN A 174 10.56 -11.12 13.94
CA GLN A 174 11.36 -12.23 13.38
C GLN A 174 12.29 -12.86 14.42
N PHE A 175 12.90 -12.03 15.26
CA PHE A 175 13.73 -12.54 16.37
C PHE A 175 12.91 -13.35 17.37
N PHE A 176 11.78 -12.84 17.86
CA PHE A 176 10.91 -13.54 18.80
C PHE A 176 10.32 -14.84 18.23
N HIS A 177 9.97 -14.85 16.93
CA HIS A 177 9.45 -16.03 16.25
C HIS A 177 10.53 -17.01 15.78
N LYS A 178 11.81 -16.75 16.09
CA LYS A 178 12.96 -17.52 15.59
C LYS A 178 12.90 -17.70 14.06
N ASP A 179 12.47 -16.67 13.37
CA ASP A 179 12.33 -16.65 11.92
C ASP A 179 13.67 -16.31 11.23
N ILE A 180 14.60 -17.26 11.30
CA ILE A 180 15.96 -17.11 10.76
C ILE A 180 15.93 -16.84 9.26
N LYS A 181 14.98 -17.46 8.53
CA LYS A 181 14.81 -17.28 7.08
C LYS A 181 14.09 -15.97 6.72
N ARG A 182 13.55 -15.25 7.70
CA ARG A 182 12.83 -13.98 7.51
C ARG A 182 11.65 -14.08 6.54
N GLN A 183 10.94 -15.19 6.59
CA GLN A 183 9.83 -15.52 5.69
C GLN A 183 8.48 -15.61 6.40
N LYS A 184 8.46 -15.66 7.76
CA LYS A 184 7.21 -15.77 8.54
C LYS A 184 6.63 -14.40 8.88
N VAL A 185 7.47 -13.38 9.10
CA VAL A 185 7.04 -12.01 9.40
C VAL A 185 7.57 -11.10 8.31
N ILE A 186 6.66 -10.40 7.62
CA ILE A 186 7.01 -9.55 6.48
C ILE A 186 6.55 -8.11 6.66
N PRO A 187 7.36 -7.12 6.25
CA PRO A 187 6.93 -5.73 6.18
C PRO A 187 6.24 -5.42 4.84
N VAL A 188 5.20 -4.59 4.91
CA VAL A 188 4.57 -3.93 3.77
C VAL A 188 4.53 -2.44 4.05
N LEU A 189 5.12 -1.64 3.17
CA LEU A 189 5.14 -0.19 3.28
C LEU A 189 4.37 0.44 2.13
N ILE A 190 3.43 1.30 2.46
CA ILE A 190 2.61 2.05 1.51
C ILE A 190 3.08 3.49 1.53
N HIS A 191 3.19 4.10 0.36
CA HIS A 191 3.80 5.42 0.17
C HIS A 191 2.93 6.30 -0.73
N GLY A 192 3.02 7.63 -0.57
CA GLY A 192 2.67 8.57 -1.62
C GLY A 192 3.87 8.79 -2.54
N ASP A 193 3.63 9.06 -3.83
CA ASP A 193 4.68 9.21 -4.84
C ASP A 193 5.68 10.33 -4.53
N ALA A 194 5.18 11.49 -4.14
CA ALA A 194 6.04 12.63 -3.82
C ALA A 194 6.90 12.38 -2.56
N ALA A 195 6.33 11.72 -1.53
CA ALA A 195 7.04 11.39 -0.31
C ALA A 195 8.10 10.31 -0.55
N PHE A 196 7.76 9.27 -1.31
CA PHE A 196 8.69 8.19 -1.64
C PHE A 196 9.93 8.70 -2.38
N ALA A 197 9.75 9.57 -3.36
CA ALA A 197 10.86 10.17 -4.11
C ALA A 197 11.63 11.24 -3.32
N GLY A 198 10.95 11.97 -2.40
CA GLY A 198 11.48 13.19 -1.81
C GLY A 198 11.98 13.10 -0.37
N GLN A 199 11.50 12.12 0.42
CA GLN A 199 11.89 11.97 1.82
C GLN A 199 13.16 11.13 1.97
N GLY A 200 14.24 11.70 2.52
CA GLY A 200 15.55 11.04 2.67
C GLY A 200 15.50 9.72 3.45
N VAL A 201 14.58 9.59 4.41
CA VAL A 201 14.41 8.35 5.20
C VAL A 201 14.06 7.14 4.33
N VAL A 202 13.46 7.32 3.16
CA VAL A 202 13.20 6.22 2.21
C VAL A 202 14.51 5.65 1.67
N ALA A 203 15.42 6.53 1.22
CA ALA A 203 16.75 6.13 0.76
C ALA A 203 17.55 5.45 1.87
N GLU A 204 17.48 5.97 3.10
CA GLU A 204 18.15 5.39 4.26
C GLU A 204 17.63 3.99 4.58
N CYS A 205 16.31 3.76 4.51
CA CYS A 205 15.71 2.44 4.66
C CYS A 205 16.20 1.45 3.60
N PHE A 206 16.27 1.87 2.33
CA PHE A 206 16.84 1.04 1.27
C PHE A 206 18.32 0.77 1.50
N ALA A 207 19.12 1.75 1.88
CA ALA A 207 20.54 1.56 2.17
C ALA A 207 20.78 0.55 3.30
N MET A 208 19.86 0.44 4.25
CA MET A 208 19.92 -0.53 5.36
C MET A 208 19.37 -1.91 5.02
N SER A 209 18.58 -2.06 3.96
CA SER A 209 17.77 -3.27 3.70
C SER A 209 18.60 -4.54 3.52
N GLY A 210 19.82 -4.43 2.99
CA GLY A 210 20.77 -5.54 2.81
C GLY A 210 21.69 -5.82 3.99
N LEU A 211 21.74 -4.94 5.01
CA LEU A 211 22.69 -5.06 6.11
C LEU A 211 22.26 -6.14 7.10
N LYS A 212 23.23 -6.95 7.55
CA LYS A 212 23.01 -8.11 8.43
C LYS A 212 22.15 -7.80 9.67
N GLY A 213 22.38 -6.64 10.30
CA GLY A 213 21.67 -6.20 11.50
C GLY A 213 20.24 -5.70 11.23
N HIS A 214 19.99 -5.12 10.06
CA HIS A 214 18.75 -4.41 9.70
C HIS A 214 17.84 -5.19 8.74
N ASN A 215 18.41 -6.10 7.96
CA ASN A 215 17.69 -6.85 6.94
C ASN A 215 16.47 -7.60 7.51
N THR A 216 15.31 -7.38 6.90
CA THR A 216 14.05 -8.05 7.23
C THR A 216 13.67 -9.17 6.24
N GLY A 217 14.57 -9.50 5.30
CA GLY A 217 14.27 -10.41 4.19
C GLY A 217 13.44 -9.75 3.10
N GLY A 218 13.62 -8.44 2.92
CA GLY A 218 12.93 -7.62 1.93
C GLY A 218 11.58 -7.08 2.38
N THR A 219 11.21 -5.97 1.78
CA THR A 219 9.96 -5.22 2.00
C THR A 219 9.16 -5.20 0.70
N ILE A 220 7.84 -5.33 0.80
CA ILE A 220 6.94 -5.03 -0.32
C ILE A 220 6.55 -3.56 -0.19
N HIS A 221 6.99 -2.74 -1.13
CA HIS A 221 6.65 -1.33 -1.22
C HIS A 221 5.50 -1.13 -2.21
N ILE A 222 4.48 -0.35 -1.82
CA ILE A 222 3.39 0.04 -2.71
C ILE A 222 3.34 1.56 -2.76
N ILE A 223 3.60 2.13 -3.92
CA ILE A 223 3.47 3.56 -4.14
C ILE A 223 2.05 3.82 -4.65
N VAL A 224 1.23 4.50 -3.86
CA VAL A 224 -0.06 5.04 -4.31
C VAL A 224 0.24 6.32 -5.07
N ASN A 225 0.59 6.15 -6.35
CA ASN A 225 1.06 7.22 -7.23
C ASN A 225 -0.12 7.98 -7.82
N ASN A 226 -0.64 8.94 -7.06
CA ASN A 226 -1.75 9.77 -7.50
C ASN A 226 -1.33 10.96 -8.36
N GLN A 227 -0.06 11.03 -8.75
CA GLN A 227 0.50 11.98 -9.72
C GLN A 227 0.37 13.44 -9.29
N ILE A 228 0.31 13.71 -8.00
CA ILE A 228 0.29 15.07 -7.45
C ILE A 228 0.84 15.08 -6.02
N GLY A 229 1.82 15.95 -5.75
CA GLY A 229 2.36 16.18 -4.41
C GLY A 229 1.75 17.44 -3.80
N PHE A 230 0.76 17.32 -2.92
CA PHE A 230 -0.06 18.43 -2.40
C PHE A 230 -0.71 19.23 -3.55
N THR A 231 -0.05 20.24 -4.09
CA THR A 231 -0.48 21.04 -5.26
C THR A 231 0.52 20.99 -6.43
N THR A 232 1.64 20.25 -6.27
CA THR A 232 2.72 20.18 -7.26
C THR A 232 2.51 19.00 -8.20
N SER A 233 2.45 19.28 -9.51
CA SER A 233 2.36 18.23 -10.54
C SER A 233 3.70 17.48 -10.69
N PRO A 234 3.70 16.21 -11.17
CA PRO A 234 4.92 15.41 -11.32
C PRO A 234 6.00 16.09 -12.16
N ARG A 235 5.61 16.84 -13.16
CA ARG A 235 6.53 17.58 -14.03
C ARG A 235 7.49 18.49 -13.28
N PHE A 236 7.07 19.00 -12.10
CA PHE A 236 7.86 19.91 -11.27
C PHE A 236 8.27 19.30 -9.93
N ALA A 237 7.92 18.03 -9.69
CA ALA A 237 8.08 17.38 -8.38
C ALA A 237 9.39 16.63 -8.22
N ARG A 238 9.98 16.14 -9.32
CA ARG A 238 11.19 15.30 -9.28
C ARG A 238 11.92 15.33 -10.61
N SER A 239 13.24 15.04 -10.58
CA SER A 239 14.08 14.96 -11.76
C SER A 239 13.99 13.59 -12.45
N SER A 240 13.68 12.52 -11.70
CA SER A 240 13.54 11.17 -12.25
C SER A 240 12.19 10.96 -12.94
N PRO A 241 12.10 10.09 -13.96
CA PRO A 241 10.85 9.76 -14.63
C PRO A 241 9.80 9.21 -13.69
N TYR A 242 10.19 8.30 -12.75
CA TYR A 242 9.30 7.63 -11.83
C TYR A 242 9.68 7.88 -10.37
N PRO A 243 8.69 7.94 -9.45
CA PRO A 243 9.00 8.03 -8.03
C PRO A 243 9.76 6.82 -7.52
N SER A 244 9.57 5.66 -8.16
CA SER A 244 10.20 4.37 -7.84
C SER A 244 11.68 4.27 -8.21
N ASP A 245 12.24 5.23 -8.95
CA ASP A 245 13.64 5.17 -9.40
C ASP A 245 14.66 5.05 -8.26
N ILE A 246 14.33 5.58 -7.07
CA ILE A 246 15.18 5.47 -5.88
C ILE A 246 15.42 4.01 -5.46
N ALA A 247 14.50 3.09 -5.76
CA ALA A 247 14.64 1.67 -5.42
C ALA A 247 15.68 0.94 -6.29
N LYS A 248 16.07 1.53 -7.42
CA LYS A 248 17.12 0.98 -8.29
C LYS A 248 18.49 0.94 -7.62
N MET A 249 18.74 1.81 -6.61
CA MET A 249 20.00 1.81 -5.86
C MET A 249 20.30 0.49 -5.13
N VAL A 250 19.26 -0.29 -4.81
CA VAL A 250 19.38 -1.62 -4.19
C VAL A 250 18.95 -2.74 -5.13
N GLU A 251 18.85 -2.46 -6.41
CA GLU A 251 18.47 -3.42 -7.45
C GLU A 251 17.09 -4.07 -7.21
N ALA A 252 16.16 -3.37 -6.56
CA ALA A 252 14.82 -3.86 -6.36
C ALA A 252 14.02 -3.83 -7.68
N PRO A 253 13.33 -4.93 -8.07
CA PRO A 253 12.45 -4.90 -9.23
C PRO A 253 11.25 -3.97 -8.99
N ILE A 254 10.79 -3.33 -10.06
CA ILE A 254 9.69 -2.37 -10.03
C ILE A 254 8.60 -2.84 -10.99
N LEU A 255 7.36 -2.88 -10.50
CA LEU A 255 6.16 -3.15 -11.28
C LEU A 255 5.34 -1.86 -11.38
N HIS A 256 5.13 -1.36 -12.60
CA HIS A 256 4.23 -0.24 -12.86
C HIS A 256 2.87 -0.76 -13.29
N VAL A 257 1.81 -0.32 -12.66
CA VAL A 257 0.46 -0.80 -12.94
C VAL A 257 -0.57 0.31 -12.86
N ASN A 258 -1.50 0.33 -13.82
CA ASN A 258 -2.64 1.23 -13.77
C ASN A 258 -3.64 0.75 -12.70
N ALA A 259 -3.97 1.61 -11.74
CA ALA A 259 -4.92 1.31 -10.67
C ALA A 259 -6.36 1.09 -11.16
N ASP A 260 -6.70 1.59 -12.36
CA ASP A 260 -8.00 1.34 -12.98
C ASP A 260 -8.13 -0.07 -13.59
N ASP A 261 -7.03 -0.84 -13.58
CA ASP A 261 -7.03 -2.27 -13.87
C ASP A 261 -6.78 -3.07 -12.58
N PRO A 262 -7.81 -3.31 -11.76
CA PRO A 262 -7.66 -3.96 -10.47
C PRO A 262 -7.17 -5.40 -10.57
N GLU A 263 -7.46 -6.11 -11.68
CA GLU A 263 -6.96 -7.45 -11.93
C GLU A 263 -5.42 -7.41 -12.10
N ALA A 264 -4.92 -6.45 -12.88
CA ALA A 264 -3.48 -6.24 -13.05
C ALA A 264 -2.79 -5.85 -11.71
N VAL A 265 -3.42 -4.99 -10.90
CA VAL A 265 -2.88 -4.60 -9.59
C VAL A 265 -2.76 -5.81 -8.65
N VAL A 266 -3.79 -6.64 -8.58
CA VAL A 266 -3.80 -7.87 -7.77
C VAL A 266 -2.75 -8.86 -8.27
N HIS A 267 -2.52 -8.94 -9.58
CA HIS A 267 -1.47 -9.77 -10.15
C HIS A 267 -0.07 -9.27 -9.77
N CYS A 268 0.18 -7.96 -9.86
CA CYS A 268 1.44 -7.37 -9.40
C CYS A 268 1.70 -7.66 -7.92
N ALA A 269 0.67 -7.56 -7.08
CA ALA A 269 0.75 -7.90 -5.66
C ALA A 269 1.15 -9.36 -5.42
N ARG A 270 0.63 -10.28 -6.23
CA ARG A 270 1.00 -11.70 -6.19
C ARG A 270 2.46 -11.90 -6.60
N ILE A 271 2.91 -11.32 -7.71
CA ILE A 271 4.29 -11.42 -8.18
C ILE A 271 5.27 -10.85 -7.15
N ALA A 272 4.98 -9.66 -6.61
CA ALA A 272 5.80 -9.02 -5.60
C ALA A 272 5.95 -9.89 -4.34
N THR A 273 4.85 -10.50 -3.88
CA THR A 273 4.88 -11.40 -2.72
C THR A 273 5.73 -12.64 -3.00
N GLU A 274 5.59 -13.24 -4.18
CA GLU A 274 6.35 -14.41 -4.59
C GLU A 274 7.85 -14.10 -4.74
N PHE A 275 8.20 -12.95 -5.32
CA PHE A 275 9.58 -12.50 -5.45
C PHE A 275 10.22 -12.29 -4.08
N ARG A 276 9.57 -11.50 -3.22
CA ARG A 276 10.04 -11.23 -1.84
C ARG A 276 10.28 -12.53 -1.07
N GLN A 277 9.34 -13.46 -1.13
CA GLN A 277 9.43 -14.73 -0.40
C GLN A 277 10.51 -15.66 -0.96
N LYS A 278 10.78 -15.60 -2.25
CA LYS A 278 11.78 -16.45 -2.89
C LYS A 278 13.19 -15.92 -2.69
N PHE A 279 13.40 -14.62 -2.84
CA PHE A 279 14.73 -14.02 -2.88
C PHE A 279 15.10 -13.23 -1.62
N ASN A 280 14.15 -13.00 -0.71
CA ASN A 280 14.35 -12.17 0.48
C ASN A 280 14.89 -10.76 0.13
N ARG A 281 14.34 -10.14 -0.91
CA ARG A 281 14.71 -8.83 -1.43
C ARG A 281 13.51 -7.89 -1.47
N ASP A 282 13.80 -6.59 -1.47
CA ASP A 282 12.78 -5.56 -1.66
C ASP A 282 12.17 -5.64 -3.05
N VAL A 283 10.91 -5.23 -3.17
CA VAL A 283 10.18 -5.14 -4.43
C VAL A 283 9.21 -3.97 -4.37
N VAL A 284 9.05 -3.25 -5.48
CA VAL A 284 8.21 -2.06 -5.55
C VAL A 284 7.06 -2.27 -6.52
N ILE A 285 5.86 -1.88 -6.11
CA ILE A 285 4.68 -1.74 -6.96
C ILE A 285 4.39 -0.25 -7.06
N ASP A 286 4.60 0.35 -8.22
CA ASP A 286 4.19 1.70 -8.55
C ASP A 286 2.77 1.65 -9.13
N MET A 287 1.77 1.87 -8.27
CA MET A 287 0.36 1.85 -8.62
C MET A 287 -0.07 3.23 -9.07
N ILE A 288 -0.09 3.45 -10.39
CA ILE A 288 -0.43 4.72 -11.02
C ILE A 288 -1.95 4.92 -10.93
N CYS A 289 -2.35 5.93 -10.20
CA CYS A 289 -3.73 6.27 -9.93
C CYS A 289 -3.95 7.79 -10.02
N TYR A 290 -5.03 8.27 -9.47
CA TYR A 290 -5.32 9.70 -9.33
C TYR A 290 -5.91 9.97 -7.94
N ARG A 291 -5.96 11.23 -7.56
CA ARG A 291 -6.61 11.70 -6.35
C ARG A 291 -7.90 12.42 -6.76
N ARG A 292 -9.05 11.83 -6.45
CA ARG A 292 -10.35 12.35 -6.90
C ARG A 292 -10.70 13.72 -6.30
N PHE A 293 -10.35 13.94 -5.04
CA PHE A 293 -10.62 15.17 -4.30
C PHE A 293 -9.34 15.94 -3.97
N GLY A 294 -9.41 16.98 -3.13
CA GLY A 294 -8.25 17.74 -2.68
C GLY A 294 -7.25 16.94 -1.85
N HIS A 295 -6.19 17.59 -1.41
CA HIS A 295 -5.23 16.97 -0.49
C HIS A 295 -5.92 16.52 0.79
N ASN A 296 -6.78 17.37 1.32
CA ASN A 296 -7.75 17.04 2.35
C ASN A 296 -9.12 17.61 1.94
N GLU A 297 -10.13 17.37 2.77
CA GLU A 297 -11.52 17.71 2.47
C GLU A 297 -11.84 19.21 2.51
N GLY A 298 -10.88 20.04 2.94
CA GLY A 298 -10.98 21.51 2.89
C GLY A 298 -10.35 22.14 1.65
N ASP A 299 -9.70 21.34 0.80
CA ASP A 299 -8.98 21.84 -0.37
C ASP A 299 -9.82 21.73 -1.64
N GLU A 300 -9.80 22.77 -2.48
CA GLU A 300 -10.35 22.74 -3.84
C GLU A 300 -9.19 22.60 -4.86
N PRO A 301 -8.94 21.40 -5.38
CA PRO A 301 -7.77 21.15 -6.20
C PRO A 301 -7.84 21.76 -7.61
N SER A 302 -9.02 22.13 -8.08
CA SER A 302 -9.18 22.78 -9.39
C SER A 302 -8.57 24.18 -9.44
N PHE A 303 -8.31 24.81 -8.29
CA PHE A 303 -7.63 26.11 -8.24
C PHE A 303 -6.16 26.03 -8.73
N THR A 304 -5.49 24.92 -8.48
CA THR A 304 -4.09 24.73 -8.89
C THR A 304 -3.92 23.80 -10.08
N GLN A 305 -4.86 22.87 -10.31
CA GLN A 305 -4.80 21.83 -11.34
C GLN A 305 -6.14 21.73 -12.11
N PRO A 306 -6.62 22.81 -12.78
CA PRO A 306 -7.96 22.83 -13.37
C PRO A 306 -8.14 21.77 -14.45
N MET A 307 -7.20 21.61 -15.37
CA MET A 307 -7.29 20.64 -16.48
C MET A 307 -7.26 19.19 -15.98
N MET A 308 -6.42 18.88 -14.99
CA MET A 308 -6.35 17.54 -14.39
C MET A 308 -7.67 17.18 -13.74
N TYR A 309 -8.21 18.07 -12.91
CA TYR A 309 -9.45 17.80 -12.17
C TYR A 309 -10.71 17.84 -13.02
N GLU A 310 -10.69 18.55 -14.15
CA GLU A 310 -11.75 18.44 -15.16
C GLU A 310 -11.85 17.00 -15.70
N LYS A 311 -10.70 16.40 -16.08
CA LYS A 311 -10.63 15.01 -16.55
C LYS A 311 -11.02 14.03 -15.45
N ILE A 312 -10.54 14.23 -14.21
CA ILE A 312 -10.86 13.36 -13.07
C ILE A 312 -12.36 13.38 -12.77
N ARG A 313 -13.04 14.52 -12.84
CA ARG A 313 -14.50 14.60 -12.64
C ARG A 313 -15.28 13.81 -13.68
N GLN A 314 -14.78 13.72 -14.91
CA GLN A 314 -15.42 12.97 -16.01
C GLN A 314 -15.11 11.46 -15.95
N HIS A 315 -14.10 11.06 -15.15
CA HIS A 315 -13.70 9.67 -15.03
C HIS A 315 -14.73 8.87 -14.21
N PRO A 316 -15.18 7.70 -14.73
CA PRO A 316 -16.16 6.88 -14.02
C PRO A 316 -15.66 6.42 -12.66
N THR A 317 -16.58 6.06 -11.78
CA THR A 317 -16.27 5.40 -10.51
C THR A 317 -16.59 3.92 -10.62
N THR A 318 -16.17 3.12 -9.64
CA THR A 318 -16.49 1.66 -9.61
C THR A 318 -18.00 1.41 -9.54
N LEU A 319 -18.76 2.34 -8.95
CA LEU A 319 -20.21 2.21 -8.78
C LEU A 319 -21.02 2.74 -9.98
N ASN A 320 -20.37 3.32 -10.96
CA ASN A 320 -20.97 3.81 -12.22
C ASN A 320 -20.53 2.94 -13.40
#